data_5a2974f00ff1afc546d511e3c5875752
#
_entry.id   5a2974f00ff1afc546d511e3c5875752
#
_cell.length_a   1.000
_cell.length_b   1.000
_cell.length_c   1.000
_cell.angle_alpha   90.00
_cell.angle_beta   90.00
_cell.angle_gamma   90.00
#
_symmetry.space_group_name_H-M   'P 1'
#
loop_
_entity.id
_entity.type
_entity.pdbx_description
1 polymer ?
#
loop_
_entity_poly.entity_id
_entity_poly.type
_entity_poly.pdbx_seq_one_letter_code
_entity_poly.pdbx_strand_id
1 'polypeptide(L)'
;MKNLLIVILLCVLCGTGKAQESFTISQIPDSIFLLMEGKSFSKNCTTPRSDLRYLRVLHYDEQGKVQTGELICNKAIASDLIDIFRELYRQRYVISRMQLIDYYDADDQKSMTANNTSCFNFRYVSGTKTVSKHGKGMAIDINPLYNPYVRVRNGKTIVEPQAGKPYANNRETQKKQGRLKGASQIIDRNDLCYRLFIQHGFRWGGAWRSSKDYQHFEKTL
;
A
#
# COMPACT_ATOMS: atom_id res chain seq x y z
N MET A 1 -61.10 39.71 -12.02
CA MET A 1 -59.72 39.75 -11.51
C MET A 1 -59.13 38.34 -11.73
N LYS A 2 -58.21 38.22 -12.70
CA LYS A 2 -57.58 36.93 -13.13
C LYS A 2 -56.26 36.81 -12.39
N ASN A 3 -56.13 35.81 -11.46
CA ASN A 3 -54.86 35.51 -10.79
C ASN A 3 -53.96 34.74 -11.74
N LEU A 4 -52.83 35.32 -12.13
CA LEU A 4 -51.77 34.69 -12.91
C LEU A 4 -50.83 33.96 -11.98
N LEU A 5 -50.86 32.64 -12.03
CA LEU A 5 -49.95 31.77 -11.25
C LEU A 5 -48.63 31.64 -12.03
N ILE A 6 -47.58 32.28 -11.54
CA ILE A 6 -46.22 32.13 -12.10
C ILE A 6 -45.60 30.89 -11.50
N VAL A 7 -45.45 29.84 -12.31
CA VAL A 7 -44.68 28.61 -11.94
C VAL A 7 -43.22 28.90 -12.28
N ILE A 8 -42.39 29.07 -11.25
CA ILE A 8 -40.93 29.19 -11.41
C ILE A 8 -40.38 27.75 -11.52
N LEU A 9 -40.00 27.39 -12.73
CA LEU A 9 -39.31 26.14 -13.01
C LEU A 9 -37.85 26.27 -12.58
N LEU A 10 -37.50 25.70 -11.41
CA LEU A 10 -36.12 25.66 -10.91
C LEU A 10 -35.37 24.57 -11.67
N CYS A 11 -34.63 24.94 -12.73
CA CYS A 11 -33.69 24.03 -13.39
C CYS A 11 -32.53 23.75 -12.45
N VAL A 12 -32.55 22.61 -11.78
CA VAL A 12 -31.37 22.06 -11.11
C VAL A 12 -30.40 21.61 -12.19
N LEU A 13 -29.42 22.44 -12.50
CA LEU A 13 -28.26 22.07 -13.28
C LEU A 13 -27.44 21.03 -12.46
N CYS A 14 -27.74 19.75 -12.69
CA CYS A 14 -26.90 18.67 -12.24
C CYS A 14 -25.60 18.72 -13.03
N GLY A 15 -24.62 19.47 -12.50
CA GLY A 15 -23.27 19.50 -13.05
C GLY A 15 -22.71 18.10 -13.00
N THR A 16 -22.63 17.42 -14.14
CA THR A 16 -21.83 16.21 -14.31
C THR A 16 -20.35 16.59 -14.21
N GLY A 17 -19.89 16.84 -12.98
CA GLY A 17 -18.46 16.86 -12.70
C GLY A 17 -17.93 15.51 -13.16
N LYS A 18 -17.03 15.49 -14.18
CA LYS A 18 -16.25 14.30 -14.52
C LYS A 18 -15.66 13.80 -13.22
N ALA A 19 -16.15 12.66 -12.73
CA ALA A 19 -15.48 11.95 -11.64
C ALA A 19 -14.04 11.73 -12.14
N GLN A 20 -13.09 12.44 -11.54
CA GLN A 20 -11.67 12.27 -11.83
C GLN A 20 -11.39 10.79 -11.64
N GLU A 21 -10.89 10.09 -12.67
CA GLU A 21 -10.58 8.67 -12.60
C GLU A 21 -9.65 8.44 -11.41
N SER A 22 -10.21 7.88 -10.35
CA SER A 22 -9.55 7.83 -9.04
C SER A 22 -8.67 6.59 -8.88
N PHE A 23 -8.72 5.67 -9.87
CA PHE A 23 -7.88 4.47 -9.94
C PHE A 23 -7.23 4.42 -11.31
N THR A 24 -5.97 4.81 -11.39
CA THR A 24 -5.25 4.93 -12.67
C THR A 24 -3.95 4.16 -12.68
N ILE A 25 -3.60 3.66 -13.86
CA ILE A 25 -2.29 3.11 -14.19
C ILE A 25 -1.71 3.97 -15.32
N SER A 26 -0.50 4.47 -15.15
CA SER A 26 0.19 5.23 -16.19
C SER A 26 1.67 4.85 -16.27
N GLN A 27 2.32 5.30 -17.35
CA GLN A 27 3.77 5.42 -17.36
C GLN A 27 4.18 6.36 -16.22
N ILE A 28 5.40 6.21 -15.69
CA ILE A 28 5.90 7.12 -14.65
C ILE A 28 6.11 8.50 -15.29
N PRO A 29 5.40 9.56 -14.84
CA PRO A 29 5.65 10.92 -15.30
C PRO A 29 7.09 11.35 -15.01
N ASP A 30 7.68 12.21 -15.84
CA ASP A 30 9.06 12.65 -15.64
C ASP A 30 9.26 13.37 -14.31
N SER A 31 8.29 14.15 -13.84
CA SER A 31 8.32 14.79 -12.52
C SER A 31 8.40 13.80 -11.37
N ILE A 32 7.69 12.66 -11.47
CA ILE A 32 7.75 11.57 -10.49
C ILE A 32 9.07 10.82 -10.62
N PHE A 33 9.53 10.58 -11.84
CA PHE A 33 10.81 9.91 -12.05
C PHE A 33 11.99 10.69 -11.49
N LEU A 34 12.01 12.01 -11.65
CA LEU A 34 13.02 12.89 -11.05
C LEU A 34 13.05 12.81 -9.51
N LEU A 35 11.87 12.61 -8.87
CA LEU A 35 11.81 12.36 -7.42
C LEU A 35 12.45 11.03 -7.03
N MET A 36 12.36 10.00 -7.90
CA MET A 36 12.87 8.64 -7.67
C MET A 36 14.37 8.51 -7.94
N GLU A 37 14.92 9.32 -8.86
CA GLU A 37 16.33 9.21 -9.27
C GLU A 37 17.27 9.42 -8.08
N GLY A 38 18.21 8.48 -7.92
CA GLY A 38 19.17 8.48 -6.82
C GLY A 38 18.60 8.05 -5.46
N LYS A 39 17.27 7.80 -5.37
CA LYS A 39 16.56 7.30 -4.20
C LYS A 39 16.05 5.89 -4.47
N SER A 40 14.72 5.68 -4.58
CA SER A 40 14.17 4.36 -4.88
C SER A 40 14.64 3.80 -6.23
N PHE A 41 14.92 4.66 -7.19
CA PHE A 41 15.57 4.33 -8.46
C PHE A 41 17.05 4.71 -8.37
N SER A 42 17.82 3.92 -7.61
CA SER A 42 19.24 4.17 -7.36
C SER A 42 20.08 4.00 -8.63
N LYS A 43 21.31 4.58 -8.67
CA LYS A 43 22.20 4.55 -9.83
C LYS A 43 22.53 3.14 -10.35
N ASN A 44 22.48 2.14 -9.48
CA ASN A 44 22.71 0.73 -9.82
C ASN A 44 21.41 -0.05 -10.03
N CYS A 45 20.27 0.63 -10.20
CA CYS A 45 19.00 -0.02 -10.47
C CYS A 45 19.04 -0.79 -11.79
N THR A 46 18.72 -2.08 -11.72
CA THR A 46 18.67 -2.96 -12.90
C THR A 46 17.25 -3.20 -13.40
N THR A 47 16.24 -2.69 -12.70
CA THR A 47 14.84 -2.76 -13.14
C THR A 47 14.58 -1.62 -14.12
N PRO A 48 14.21 -1.89 -15.39
CA PRO A 48 13.96 -0.84 -16.36
C PRO A 48 12.78 0.05 -15.96
N ARG A 49 12.88 1.37 -16.15
CA ARG A 49 11.76 2.31 -15.97
C ARG A 49 10.52 1.87 -16.78
N SER A 50 10.73 1.34 -17.99
CA SER A 50 9.66 0.86 -18.89
C SER A 50 8.87 -0.32 -18.32
N ASP A 51 9.41 -1.04 -17.33
CA ASP A 51 8.71 -2.13 -16.64
C ASP A 51 7.91 -1.64 -15.43
N LEU A 52 8.10 -0.41 -15.02
CA LEU A 52 7.41 0.19 -13.90
C LEU A 52 6.18 1.00 -14.34
N ARG A 53 5.20 1.08 -13.45
CA ARG A 53 3.97 1.88 -13.61
C ARG A 53 3.75 2.73 -12.37
N TYR A 54 3.22 3.92 -12.59
CA TYR A 54 2.72 4.80 -11.56
C TYR A 54 1.22 4.57 -11.40
N LEU A 55 0.82 4.26 -10.17
CA LEU A 55 -0.58 4.04 -9.80
C LEU A 55 -1.06 5.16 -8.89
N ARG A 56 -2.28 5.63 -9.15
CA ARG A 56 -3.05 6.42 -8.20
C ARG A 56 -4.29 5.63 -7.80
N VAL A 57 -4.56 5.55 -6.50
CA VAL A 57 -5.70 4.81 -5.94
C VAL A 57 -6.34 5.61 -4.82
N LEU A 58 -7.63 5.40 -4.58
CA LEU A 58 -8.29 5.95 -3.38
C LEU A 58 -8.17 4.97 -2.22
N HIS A 59 -8.04 5.51 -1.02
CA HIS A 59 -8.12 4.74 0.22
C HIS A 59 -8.74 5.57 1.34
N TYR A 60 -9.24 4.92 2.38
CA TYR A 60 -9.62 5.56 3.62
C TYR A 60 -8.43 5.57 4.58
N ASP A 61 -8.14 6.73 5.17
CA ASP A 61 -7.16 6.86 6.25
C ASP A 61 -7.76 6.47 7.63
N GLU A 62 -6.96 6.57 8.67
CA GLU A 62 -7.36 6.22 10.05
C GLU A 62 -8.46 7.14 10.61
N GLN A 63 -8.70 8.29 10.01
CA GLN A 63 -9.77 9.22 10.35
C GLN A 63 -11.04 8.99 9.53
N GLY A 64 -11.03 7.97 8.65
CA GLY A 64 -12.12 7.67 7.74
C GLY A 64 -12.27 8.66 6.59
N LYS A 65 -11.24 9.49 6.34
CA LYS A 65 -11.18 10.41 5.21
C LYS A 65 -10.68 9.69 3.97
N VAL A 66 -11.22 10.07 2.82
CA VAL A 66 -10.72 9.59 1.53
C VAL A 66 -9.44 10.33 1.16
N GLN A 67 -8.41 9.56 0.86
CA GLN A 67 -7.10 10.04 0.41
C GLN A 67 -6.79 9.47 -0.97
N THR A 68 -5.92 10.15 -1.72
CA THR A 68 -5.31 9.61 -2.94
C THR A 68 -3.95 9.04 -2.58
N GLY A 69 -3.78 7.74 -2.76
CA GLY A 69 -2.51 7.05 -2.60
C GLY A 69 -1.73 6.95 -3.91
N GLU A 70 -0.42 6.87 -3.80
CA GLU A 70 0.53 6.79 -4.90
C GLU A 70 1.45 5.58 -4.72
N LEU A 71 1.63 4.79 -5.78
CA LEU A 71 2.52 3.63 -5.80
C LEU A 71 3.31 3.56 -7.10
N ILE A 72 4.53 3.05 -7.02
CA ILE A 72 5.27 2.55 -8.18
C ILE A 72 5.34 1.03 -8.06
N CYS A 73 4.91 0.31 -9.10
CA CYS A 73 4.98 -1.14 -9.15
C CYS A 73 5.40 -1.64 -10.53
N ASN A 74 5.70 -2.93 -10.64
CA ASN A 74 5.93 -3.56 -11.95
C ASN A 74 4.62 -3.60 -12.75
N LYS A 75 4.73 -3.38 -14.08
CA LYS A 75 3.59 -3.47 -15.02
C LYS A 75 2.83 -4.79 -14.92
N ALA A 76 3.53 -5.87 -14.56
CA ALA A 76 2.98 -7.21 -14.47
C ALA A 76 1.96 -7.40 -13.33
N ILE A 77 2.00 -6.54 -12.29
CA ILE A 77 1.06 -6.60 -11.15
C ILE A 77 0.19 -5.36 -11.04
N ALA A 78 0.34 -4.39 -11.95
CA ALA A 78 -0.34 -3.10 -11.85
C ALA A 78 -1.87 -3.23 -11.87
N SER A 79 -2.42 -4.08 -12.77
CA SER A 79 -3.86 -4.34 -12.85
C SER A 79 -4.37 -5.01 -11.58
N ASP A 80 -3.68 -6.04 -11.10
CA ASP A 80 -4.05 -6.72 -9.84
C ASP A 80 -4.13 -5.74 -8.67
N LEU A 81 -3.14 -4.85 -8.53
CA LEU A 81 -3.13 -3.86 -7.45
C LEU A 81 -4.31 -2.88 -7.56
N ILE A 82 -4.64 -2.41 -8.77
CA ILE A 82 -5.81 -1.54 -8.97
C ILE A 82 -7.09 -2.25 -8.54
N ASP A 83 -7.30 -3.51 -8.93
CA ASP A 83 -8.51 -4.25 -8.59
C ASP A 83 -8.59 -4.52 -7.08
N ILE A 84 -7.46 -4.90 -6.45
CA ILE A 84 -7.37 -5.08 -5.00
C ILE A 84 -7.71 -3.77 -4.27
N PHE A 85 -7.07 -2.65 -4.63
CA PHE A 85 -7.30 -1.38 -3.94
C PHE A 85 -8.70 -0.81 -4.19
N ARG A 86 -9.28 -1.05 -5.37
CA ARG A 86 -10.68 -0.68 -5.64
C ARG A 86 -11.64 -1.43 -4.71
N GLU A 87 -11.42 -2.72 -4.51
CA GLU A 87 -12.25 -3.51 -3.60
C GLU A 87 -12.01 -3.13 -2.12
N LEU A 88 -10.76 -2.94 -1.70
CA LEU A 88 -10.44 -2.43 -0.36
C LEU A 88 -11.12 -1.08 -0.09
N TYR A 89 -11.09 -0.16 -1.07
CA TYR A 89 -11.78 1.13 -0.98
C TYR A 89 -13.30 0.95 -0.86
N ARG A 90 -13.89 0.10 -1.72
CA ARG A 90 -15.35 -0.19 -1.68
C ARG A 90 -15.79 -0.71 -0.32
N GLN A 91 -14.97 -1.53 0.34
CA GLN A 91 -15.21 -2.10 1.66
C GLN A 91 -14.74 -1.18 2.81
N ARG A 92 -14.31 0.05 2.50
CA ARG A 92 -13.82 1.04 3.47
C ARG A 92 -12.67 0.51 4.33
N TYR A 93 -11.83 -0.39 3.76
CA TYR A 93 -10.64 -0.89 4.44
C TYR A 93 -9.64 0.25 4.65
N VAL A 94 -9.11 0.37 5.86
CA VAL A 94 -8.22 1.47 6.23
C VAL A 94 -6.79 1.19 5.81
N ILE A 95 -6.25 2.05 4.98
CA ILE A 95 -4.82 2.15 4.68
C ILE A 95 -4.34 3.45 5.31
N SER A 96 -3.46 3.36 6.30
CA SER A 96 -3.06 4.53 7.10
C SER A 96 -2.43 5.63 6.24
N ARG A 97 -1.55 5.22 5.32
CA ARG A 97 -0.84 6.10 4.39
C ARG A 97 -0.39 5.32 3.16
N MET A 98 -0.32 6.00 2.02
CA MET A 98 0.17 5.42 0.78
C MET A 98 0.83 6.52 -0.06
N GLN A 99 2.12 6.69 0.12
CA GLN A 99 2.95 7.70 -0.55
C GLN A 99 4.18 7.02 -1.15
N LEU A 100 4.75 7.62 -2.19
CA LEU A 100 6.02 7.13 -2.75
C LEU A 100 7.08 7.11 -1.64
N ILE A 101 7.86 6.04 -1.60
CA ILE A 101 8.91 5.87 -0.58
C ILE A 101 9.99 6.95 -0.67
N ASP A 102 10.06 7.63 -1.81
CA ASP A 102 10.97 8.72 -2.12
C ASP A 102 10.75 9.95 -1.24
N TYR A 103 9.54 10.15 -0.71
CA TYR A 103 9.24 11.16 0.32
C TYR A 103 9.87 10.84 1.68
N TYR A 104 10.36 9.60 1.83
CA TYR A 104 11.12 9.11 3.00
C TYR A 104 12.60 8.87 2.66
N ASP A 105 13.10 9.48 1.56
CA ASP A 105 14.47 9.29 1.06
C ASP A 105 14.80 7.83 0.69
N ALA A 106 13.79 7.05 0.27
CA ALA A 106 13.87 5.61 0.04
C ALA A 106 14.34 4.80 1.27
N ASP A 107 14.20 5.35 2.48
CA ASP A 107 14.52 4.71 3.75
C ASP A 107 13.31 3.89 4.22
N ASP A 108 13.43 2.55 4.15
CA ASP A 108 12.40 1.62 4.57
C ASP A 108 11.99 1.81 6.04
N GLN A 109 12.94 2.11 6.95
CA GLN A 109 12.64 2.26 8.38
C GLN A 109 11.80 3.52 8.65
N LYS A 110 12.12 4.63 7.97
CA LYS A 110 11.32 5.86 8.06
C LYS A 110 9.92 5.63 7.52
N SER A 111 9.81 5.02 6.33
CA SER A 111 8.54 4.72 5.66
C SER A 111 7.67 3.79 6.51
N MET A 112 8.20 2.67 6.99
CA MET A 112 7.49 1.71 7.83
C MET A 112 7.06 2.31 9.18
N THR A 113 7.91 3.14 9.81
CA THR A 113 7.58 3.81 11.08
C THR A 113 6.43 4.81 10.89
N ALA A 114 6.35 5.46 9.73
CA ALA A 114 5.24 6.33 9.35
C ALA A 114 3.96 5.57 8.94
N ASN A 115 3.96 4.24 9.04
CA ASN A 115 2.88 3.36 8.60
C ASN A 115 2.53 3.52 7.12
N ASN A 116 3.54 3.74 6.28
CA ASN A 116 3.37 4.01 4.86
C ASN A 116 3.37 2.72 4.03
N THR A 117 2.25 2.43 3.39
CA THR A 117 2.12 1.37 2.38
C THR A 117 2.97 1.73 1.17
N SER A 118 3.87 0.83 0.73
CA SER A 118 4.82 1.09 -0.36
C SER A 118 5.11 -0.18 -1.16
N CYS A 119 5.59 0.00 -2.41
CA CYS A 119 5.83 -1.13 -3.31
C CYS A 119 7.28 -1.11 -3.84
N PHE A 120 7.60 -0.29 -4.84
CA PHE A 120 8.92 -0.26 -5.45
C PHE A 120 9.93 0.49 -4.59
N ASN A 121 11.05 -0.18 -4.29
CA ASN A 121 12.27 0.41 -3.74
C ASN A 121 13.45 -0.48 -4.13
N PHE A 122 14.34 0.02 -5.02
CA PHE A 122 15.42 -0.81 -5.53
C PHE A 122 16.46 -1.09 -4.46
N ARG A 123 16.60 -2.36 -4.12
CA ARG A 123 17.63 -2.88 -3.22
C ARG A 123 17.87 -4.36 -3.45
N TYR A 124 19.01 -4.83 -2.99
CA TYR A 124 19.29 -6.26 -2.90
C TYR A 124 18.74 -6.86 -1.61
N VAL A 125 18.43 -8.15 -1.63
CA VAL A 125 18.15 -8.92 -0.40
C VAL A 125 19.40 -8.88 0.48
N SER A 126 19.24 -8.54 1.76
CA SER A 126 20.35 -8.37 2.71
C SER A 126 21.32 -9.54 2.68
N GLY A 127 22.61 -9.26 2.50
CA GLY A 127 23.69 -10.26 2.44
C GLY A 127 23.77 -11.04 1.12
N THR A 128 23.04 -10.63 0.07
CA THR A 128 23.04 -11.33 -1.23
C THR A 128 23.22 -10.36 -2.41
N LYS A 129 23.42 -10.92 -3.62
CA LYS A 129 23.38 -10.17 -4.88
C LYS A 129 22.03 -10.27 -5.59
N THR A 130 21.02 -10.85 -4.95
CA THR A 130 19.68 -11.01 -5.53
C THR A 130 18.86 -9.72 -5.33
N VAL A 131 18.36 -9.15 -6.41
CA VAL A 131 17.43 -8.00 -6.33
C VAL A 131 16.17 -8.43 -5.59
N SER A 132 15.76 -7.64 -4.59
CA SER A 132 14.56 -7.94 -3.78
C SER A 132 13.30 -7.87 -4.63
N LYS A 133 12.20 -8.44 -4.14
CA LYS A 133 10.89 -8.32 -4.81
C LYS A 133 10.43 -6.86 -4.88
N HIS A 134 10.69 -6.03 -3.85
CA HIS A 134 10.48 -4.58 -3.91
C HIS A 134 11.37 -3.92 -4.97
N GLY A 135 12.64 -4.33 -5.08
CA GLY A 135 13.54 -3.83 -6.11
C GLY A 135 13.11 -4.16 -7.54
N LYS A 136 12.25 -5.16 -7.72
CA LYS A 136 11.61 -5.52 -9.00
C LYS A 136 10.21 -4.90 -9.16
N GLY A 137 9.69 -4.20 -8.15
CA GLY A 137 8.32 -3.72 -8.09
C GLY A 137 7.27 -4.83 -8.01
N MET A 138 7.65 -6.03 -7.52
CA MET A 138 6.84 -7.25 -7.47
C MET A 138 6.36 -7.58 -6.05
N ALA A 139 6.57 -6.68 -5.09
CA ALA A 139 6.10 -6.80 -3.71
C ALA A 139 5.54 -5.48 -3.22
N ILE A 140 4.64 -5.57 -2.25
CA ILE A 140 4.02 -4.44 -1.58
C ILE A 140 3.91 -4.71 -0.10
N ASP A 141 4.15 -3.69 0.72
CA ASP A 141 3.98 -3.71 2.17
C ASP A 141 2.76 -2.88 2.57
N ILE A 142 1.84 -3.48 3.31
CA ILE A 142 0.56 -2.89 3.71
C ILE A 142 0.55 -2.58 5.20
N ASN A 143 0.31 -1.30 5.57
CA ASN A 143 0.22 -0.84 6.96
C ASN A 143 1.37 -1.40 7.83
N PRO A 144 2.64 -1.12 7.50
CA PRO A 144 3.80 -1.83 8.05
C PRO A 144 3.98 -1.67 9.56
N LEU A 145 3.58 -0.54 10.14
CA LEU A 145 3.65 -0.34 11.58
C LEU A 145 2.80 -1.36 12.35
N TYR A 146 1.59 -1.66 11.85
CA TYR A 146 0.66 -2.61 12.46
C TYR A 146 0.91 -4.06 12.01
N ASN A 147 1.73 -4.24 10.99
CA ASN A 147 2.07 -5.51 10.38
C ASN A 147 3.59 -5.70 10.26
N PRO A 148 4.34 -5.63 11.37
CA PRO A 148 5.79 -5.59 11.31
C PRO A 148 6.40 -6.89 10.78
N TYR A 149 7.63 -6.78 10.27
CA TYR A 149 8.51 -7.91 10.08
C TYR A 149 9.04 -8.38 11.42
N VAL A 150 9.01 -9.69 11.66
CA VAL A 150 9.46 -10.32 12.91
C VAL A 150 10.37 -11.51 12.61
N ARG A 151 11.56 -11.52 13.19
CA ARG A 151 12.48 -12.67 13.11
C ARG A 151 13.17 -12.92 14.45
N VAL A 152 13.59 -14.16 14.67
CA VAL A 152 14.47 -14.50 15.79
C VAL A 152 15.88 -14.72 15.26
N ARG A 153 16.86 -14.03 15.85
CA ARG A 153 18.28 -14.20 15.55
C ARG A 153 19.07 -14.25 16.85
N ASN A 154 19.86 -15.30 17.04
CA ASN A 154 20.66 -15.52 18.26
C ASN A 154 19.80 -15.38 19.54
N GLY A 155 18.61 -15.99 19.57
CA GLY A 155 17.68 -15.94 20.71
C GLY A 155 16.99 -14.60 20.95
N LYS A 156 17.30 -13.58 20.13
CA LYS A 156 16.68 -12.25 20.24
C LYS A 156 15.61 -12.04 19.16
N THR A 157 14.44 -11.58 19.56
CA THR A 157 13.38 -11.17 18.63
C THR A 157 13.69 -9.79 18.08
N ILE A 158 13.79 -9.68 16.76
CA ILE A 158 13.95 -8.44 15.98
C ILE A 158 12.61 -8.12 15.37
N VAL A 159 12.17 -6.86 15.50
CA VAL A 159 10.92 -6.34 14.94
C VAL A 159 11.25 -5.09 14.13
N GLU A 160 10.79 -5.06 12.88
CA GLU A 160 10.98 -3.93 11.97
C GLU A 160 9.62 -3.50 11.36
N PRO A 161 9.24 -2.21 11.50
CA PRO A 161 9.93 -1.19 12.27
C PRO A 161 9.90 -1.47 13.78
N GLN A 162 10.88 -0.95 14.52
CA GLN A 162 10.93 -1.18 15.97
C GLN A 162 9.68 -0.68 16.70
N ALA A 163 9.08 0.41 16.23
CA ALA A 163 7.81 0.93 16.73
C ALA A 163 6.64 -0.06 16.59
N GLY A 164 6.76 -1.06 15.72
CA GLY A 164 5.78 -2.15 15.53
C GLY A 164 5.80 -3.25 16.60
N LYS A 165 6.73 -3.21 17.58
CA LYS A 165 6.81 -4.21 18.65
C LYS A 165 5.48 -4.55 19.33
N PRO A 166 4.59 -3.58 19.64
CA PRO A 166 3.30 -3.91 20.25
C PRO A 166 2.44 -4.85 19.40
N TYR A 167 2.63 -4.85 18.07
CA TYR A 167 1.86 -5.64 17.11
C TYR A 167 2.53 -6.97 16.72
N ALA A 168 3.71 -7.26 17.25
CA ALA A 168 4.49 -8.45 16.85
C ALA A 168 3.97 -9.74 17.46
N ASN A 169 3.44 -9.72 18.70
CA ASN A 169 3.00 -10.87 19.46
C ASN A 169 1.50 -10.88 19.69
N ASN A 170 0.92 -12.08 19.89
CA ASN A 170 -0.50 -12.26 20.22
C ASN A 170 -1.46 -11.53 19.27
N ARG A 171 -1.11 -11.46 17.99
CA ARG A 171 -1.77 -10.63 16.96
C ARG A 171 -3.28 -10.89 16.87
N GLU A 172 -3.68 -12.17 16.90
CA GLU A 172 -5.10 -12.54 16.85
C GLU A 172 -5.86 -12.02 18.08
N THR A 173 -5.28 -12.16 19.27
CA THR A 173 -5.85 -11.63 20.51
C THR A 173 -5.94 -10.11 20.47
N GLN A 174 -4.90 -9.43 20.01
CA GLN A 174 -4.88 -7.97 19.87
C GLN A 174 -5.96 -7.48 18.90
N LYS A 175 -6.11 -8.15 17.76
CA LYS A 175 -7.15 -7.84 16.77
C LYS A 175 -8.55 -7.99 17.37
N LYS A 176 -8.80 -9.11 18.05
CA LYS A 176 -10.10 -9.37 18.70
C LYS A 176 -10.42 -8.39 19.82
N GLN A 177 -9.43 -8.01 20.62
CA GLN A 177 -9.63 -7.08 21.73
C GLN A 177 -9.79 -5.62 21.30
N GLY A 178 -9.23 -5.24 20.15
CA GLY A 178 -9.31 -3.89 19.60
C GLY A 178 -8.68 -2.78 20.46
N ARG A 179 -7.85 -3.13 21.45
CA ARG A 179 -7.30 -2.18 22.43
C ARG A 179 -6.16 -1.32 21.90
N LEU A 180 -5.41 -1.84 20.95
CA LEU A 180 -4.31 -1.10 20.33
C LEU A 180 -4.86 -0.25 19.17
N LYS A 181 -4.31 0.95 19.02
CA LYS A 181 -4.54 1.75 17.81
C LYS A 181 -4.20 0.90 16.57
N GLY A 182 -5.07 0.92 15.56
CA GLY A 182 -4.85 0.14 14.34
C GLY A 182 -5.01 -1.38 14.49
N ALA A 183 -5.60 -1.87 15.60
CA ALA A 183 -5.83 -3.30 15.78
C ALA A 183 -6.67 -3.93 14.66
N SER A 184 -7.64 -3.17 14.11
CA SER A 184 -8.47 -3.60 12.97
C SER A 184 -7.67 -3.73 11.66
N GLN A 185 -6.50 -3.11 11.54
CA GLN A 185 -5.61 -3.20 10.39
C GLN A 185 -4.54 -4.31 10.53
N ILE A 186 -4.60 -5.13 11.59
CA ILE A 186 -3.74 -6.30 11.74
C ILE A 186 -4.15 -7.36 10.71
N ILE A 187 -3.23 -7.69 9.81
CA ILE A 187 -3.46 -8.68 8.75
C ILE A 187 -3.29 -10.10 9.31
N ASP A 188 -4.30 -10.92 9.14
CA ASP A 188 -4.31 -12.35 9.39
C ASP A 188 -4.97 -13.09 8.21
N ARG A 189 -5.11 -14.41 8.28
CA ARG A 189 -5.71 -15.21 7.19
C ARG A 189 -7.20 -14.95 6.96
N ASN A 190 -7.89 -14.33 7.91
CA ASN A 190 -9.31 -13.95 7.80
C ASN A 190 -9.49 -12.52 7.34
N ASP A 191 -8.39 -11.75 7.24
CA ASP A 191 -8.41 -10.35 6.84
C ASP A 191 -8.81 -10.18 5.37
N LEU A 192 -9.57 -9.12 5.08
CA LEU A 192 -9.99 -8.82 3.71
C LEU A 192 -8.80 -8.59 2.79
N CYS A 193 -7.80 -7.82 3.25
CA CYS A 193 -6.60 -7.54 2.48
C CYS A 193 -5.87 -8.85 2.13
N TYR A 194 -5.65 -9.74 3.11
CA TYR A 194 -5.04 -11.05 2.86
C TYR A 194 -5.80 -11.83 1.79
N ARG A 195 -7.14 -11.96 1.91
CA ARG A 195 -7.94 -12.75 0.96
C ARG A 195 -7.83 -12.19 -0.47
N LEU A 196 -7.92 -10.89 -0.65
CA LEU A 196 -7.81 -10.25 -1.96
C LEU A 196 -6.44 -10.48 -2.59
N PHE A 197 -5.35 -10.27 -1.84
CA PHE A 197 -4.01 -10.51 -2.38
C PHE A 197 -3.80 -11.98 -2.77
N ILE A 198 -4.27 -12.94 -1.96
CA ILE A 198 -4.16 -14.37 -2.29
C ILE A 198 -4.99 -14.72 -3.53
N GLN A 199 -6.20 -14.18 -3.69
CA GLN A 199 -7.05 -14.38 -4.87
C GLN A 199 -6.37 -13.87 -6.15
N HIS A 200 -5.57 -12.81 -6.05
CA HIS A 200 -4.76 -12.29 -7.16
C HIS A 200 -3.39 -12.97 -7.32
N GLY A 201 -3.15 -14.08 -6.63
CA GLY A 201 -1.95 -14.93 -6.78
C GLY A 201 -0.70 -14.42 -6.06
N PHE A 202 -0.84 -13.48 -5.14
CA PHE A 202 0.27 -13.06 -4.28
C PHE A 202 0.52 -14.09 -3.17
N ARG A 203 1.75 -14.12 -2.67
CA ARG A 203 2.15 -14.85 -1.47
C ARG A 203 2.30 -13.88 -0.31
N TRP A 204 1.93 -14.29 0.88
CA TRP A 204 2.03 -13.49 2.08
C TRP A 204 3.24 -13.87 2.94
N GLY A 205 4.07 -12.89 3.30
CA GLY A 205 5.26 -13.09 4.15
C GLY A 205 4.94 -13.51 5.58
N GLY A 206 3.73 -13.21 6.09
CA GLY A 206 3.27 -13.72 7.39
C GLY A 206 3.12 -15.24 7.46
N ALA A 207 3.14 -15.94 6.32
CA ALA A 207 3.13 -17.40 6.25
C ALA A 207 4.55 -18.02 6.25
N TRP A 208 5.62 -17.23 6.12
CA TRP A 208 6.99 -17.76 6.08
C TRP A 208 7.37 -18.51 7.38
N ARG A 209 8.31 -19.45 7.28
CA ARG A 209 8.68 -20.30 8.43
C ARG A 209 9.74 -19.69 9.33
N SER A 210 10.83 -19.18 8.74
CA SER A 210 12.02 -18.67 9.45
C SER A 210 11.88 -17.25 9.98
N SER A 211 10.97 -16.50 9.41
CA SER A 211 10.59 -15.14 9.81
C SER A 211 9.12 -14.93 9.51
N LYS A 212 8.55 -13.87 10.01
CA LYS A 212 7.20 -13.44 9.70
C LYS A 212 7.23 -12.01 9.18
N ASP A 213 6.82 -11.80 7.95
CA ASP A 213 6.70 -10.49 7.36
C ASP A 213 5.21 -10.19 7.13
N TYR A 214 4.58 -9.65 8.16
CA TYR A 214 3.13 -9.54 8.18
C TYR A 214 2.59 -8.47 7.22
N GLN A 215 3.42 -7.46 6.87
CA GLN A 215 3.08 -6.42 5.90
C GLN A 215 3.17 -6.89 4.45
N HIS A 216 4.05 -7.87 4.18
CA HIS A 216 4.60 -8.19 2.87
C HIS A 216 3.72 -9.12 2.04
N PHE A 217 3.39 -8.66 0.84
CA PHE A 217 2.78 -9.47 -0.22
C PHE A 217 3.66 -9.42 -1.46
N GLU A 218 3.99 -10.58 -2.04
CA GLU A 218 4.82 -10.67 -3.25
C GLU A 218 4.18 -11.57 -4.30
N LYS A 219 4.44 -11.27 -5.58
CA LYS A 219 4.06 -12.13 -6.71
C LYS A 219 5.30 -12.58 -7.48
N THR A 220 5.27 -13.79 -7.99
CA THR A 220 6.25 -14.33 -8.93
C THR A 220 5.52 -14.63 -10.23
N LEU A 221 6.09 -14.21 -11.33
CA LEU A 221 5.62 -14.53 -12.68
C LEU A 221 6.03 -15.95 -13.04
#